data_0ac294b8b839388ec89326d2a7fb3c26
#
_entry.id   0ac294b8b839388ec89326d2a7fb3c26
#
_cell.length_a   1.000
_cell.length_b   1.000
_cell.length_c   1.000
_cell.angle_alpha   90.00
_cell.angle_beta   90.00
_cell.angle_gamma   90.00
#
_symmetry.space_group_name_H-M   'P 1'
#
loop_
_entity.id
_entity.type
_entity.pdbx_description
1 polymer ?
#
loop_
_entity_poly.entity_id
_entity_poly.type
_entity_poly.pdbx_seq_one_letter_code
_entity_poly.pdbx_strand_id
1 'polypeptide(L)'
;MRLIPYVLATAVLAIRAKGETYLPLARALAFAGLAFCVIRLGANTASLAIAANEQKAELAAIDHIPMGARVAWVTDEGECGRVWALPRNSHLGAMVIVRREGFSNDQWVMEGLNLLDLKYHQAGKFRADPSQITRPDGCRGRGGWFINRALPQLPRDQFDYLWLLNPPPFDHRLVEGLTPVWRNDRSILYRLH
;
A
#
# COMPACT_ATOMS: atom_id res chain seq x y z
N MET A 1 0.45 -21.46 -2.84
CA MET A 1 1.04 -21.57 -4.21
C MET A 1 2.31 -20.72 -4.44
N ARG A 2 3.15 -20.52 -3.41
CA ARG A 2 4.37 -19.65 -3.54
C ARG A 2 5.60 -20.37 -4.11
N LEU A 3 5.57 -21.72 -4.22
CA LEU A 3 6.73 -22.52 -4.67
C LEU A 3 6.78 -22.76 -6.19
N ILE A 4 5.69 -22.53 -6.91
CA ILE A 4 5.62 -22.77 -8.37
C ILE A 4 6.71 -22.02 -9.15
N PRO A 5 7.00 -20.70 -8.89
CA PRO A 5 8.05 -20.00 -9.61
C PRO A 5 9.44 -20.61 -9.42
N TYR A 6 9.72 -21.14 -8.24
CA TYR A 6 11.02 -21.77 -7.94
C TYR A 6 11.16 -23.14 -8.64
N VAL A 7 10.07 -23.92 -8.69
CA VAL A 7 10.05 -25.19 -9.43
C VAL A 7 10.26 -24.94 -10.92
N LEU A 8 9.59 -23.94 -11.49
CA LEU A 8 9.78 -23.57 -12.89
C LEU A 8 11.19 -23.08 -13.17
N ALA A 9 11.77 -22.25 -12.30
CA ALA A 9 13.14 -21.77 -12.44
C ALA A 9 14.14 -22.92 -12.40
N THR A 10 14.00 -23.86 -11.46
CA THR A 10 14.87 -25.06 -11.39
C THR A 10 14.69 -25.96 -12.60
N ALA A 11 13.48 -26.15 -13.08
CA ALA A 11 13.20 -26.93 -14.30
C ALA A 11 13.90 -26.32 -15.52
N VAL A 12 13.81 -24.98 -15.68
CA VAL A 12 14.50 -24.27 -16.79
C VAL A 12 16.02 -24.41 -16.68
N LEU A 13 16.59 -24.28 -15.48
CA LEU A 13 18.02 -24.44 -15.24
C LEU A 13 18.52 -25.87 -15.48
N ALA A 14 17.66 -26.88 -15.34
CA ALA A 14 17.98 -28.28 -15.58
C ALA A 14 18.00 -28.65 -17.08
N ILE A 15 17.46 -27.82 -17.95
CA ILE A 15 17.45 -28.05 -19.41
C ILE A 15 18.87 -27.91 -19.96
N ARG A 16 19.42 -28.99 -20.51
CA ARG A 16 20.72 -29.00 -21.21
C ARG A 16 20.51 -29.32 -22.67
N ALA A 17 21.03 -28.48 -23.54
CA ALA A 17 21.14 -28.80 -24.96
C ALA A 17 22.19 -29.92 -25.15
N LYS A 18 21.77 -31.03 -25.75
CA LYS A 18 22.68 -32.14 -26.08
C LYS A 18 22.99 -32.09 -27.57
N GLY A 19 24.28 -32.07 -27.87
CA GLY A 19 24.82 -32.12 -29.25
C GLY A 19 24.92 -30.75 -29.92
N GLU A 20 25.82 -30.67 -30.91
CA GLU A 20 26.15 -29.44 -31.64
C GLU A 20 24.98 -28.90 -32.47
N THR A 21 24.07 -29.76 -32.91
CA THR A 21 22.92 -29.40 -33.74
C THR A 21 21.95 -28.45 -33.01
N TYR A 22 21.89 -28.50 -31.67
CA TYR A 22 20.99 -27.67 -30.85
C TYR A 22 21.65 -26.40 -30.31
N LEU A 23 22.98 -26.24 -30.54
CA LEU A 23 23.73 -25.12 -30.03
C LEU A 23 23.22 -23.74 -30.52
N PRO A 24 22.85 -23.54 -31.82
CA PRO A 24 22.29 -22.28 -32.29
C PRO A 24 20.98 -21.94 -31.61
N LEU A 25 20.09 -22.93 -31.43
CA LEU A 25 18.80 -22.74 -30.75
C LEU A 25 19.00 -22.38 -29.26
N ALA A 26 19.94 -23.08 -28.60
CA ALA A 26 20.25 -22.79 -27.20
C ALA A 26 20.80 -21.36 -27.02
N ARG A 27 21.65 -20.89 -27.94
CA ARG A 27 22.16 -19.50 -27.95
C ARG A 27 21.03 -18.51 -28.19
N ALA A 28 20.17 -18.75 -29.16
CA ALA A 28 19.01 -17.88 -29.43
C ALA A 28 18.08 -17.77 -28.22
N LEU A 29 17.78 -18.89 -27.55
CA LEU A 29 16.98 -18.91 -26.32
C LEU A 29 17.67 -18.18 -25.17
N ALA A 30 18.98 -18.32 -25.03
CA ALA A 30 19.75 -17.60 -24.00
C ALA A 30 19.70 -16.08 -24.23
N PHE A 31 19.88 -15.62 -25.47
CA PHE A 31 19.75 -14.20 -25.83
C PHE A 31 18.32 -13.69 -25.62
N ALA A 32 17.32 -14.43 -26.01
CA ALA A 32 15.91 -14.07 -25.79
C ALA A 32 15.58 -13.98 -24.29
N GLY A 33 16.06 -14.94 -23.50
CA GLY A 33 15.91 -14.93 -22.04
C GLY A 33 16.61 -13.73 -21.38
N LEU A 34 17.83 -13.42 -21.82
CA LEU A 34 18.56 -12.24 -21.34
C LEU A 34 17.84 -10.94 -21.71
N ALA A 35 17.41 -10.81 -22.96
CA ALA A 35 16.64 -9.64 -23.41
C ALA A 35 15.35 -9.47 -22.61
N PHE A 36 14.60 -10.53 -22.41
CA PHE A 36 13.40 -10.53 -21.58
C PHE A 36 13.71 -10.10 -20.13
N CYS A 37 14.77 -10.64 -19.55
CA CYS A 37 15.20 -10.28 -18.20
C CYS A 37 15.55 -8.78 -18.09
N VAL A 38 16.32 -8.25 -19.02
CA VAL A 38 16.72 -6.83 -19.05
C VAL A 38 15.50 -5.93 -19.23
N ILE A 39 14.61 -6.25 -20.17
CA ILE A 39 13.37 -5.47 -20.40
C ILE A 39 12.50 -5.49 -19.13
N ARG A 40 12.30 -6.65 -18.54
CA ARG A 40 11.48 -6.79 -17.32
C ARG A 40 12.09 -6.03 -16.14
N LEU A 41 13.40 -6.15 -15.95
CA LEU A 41 14.11 -5.42 -14.90
C LEU A 41 14.00 -3.91 -15.11
N GLY A 42 14.25 -3.43 -16.32
CA GLY A 42 14.11 -2.01 -16.67
C GLY A 42 12.69 -1.48 -16.44
N ALA A 43 11.68 -2.22 -16.91
CA ALA A 43 10.28 -1.85 -16.71
C ALA A 43 9.89 -1.82 -15.21
N ASN A 44 10.30 -2.82 -14.45
CA ASN A 44 10.05 -2.84 -13.00
C ASN A 44 10.76 -1.69 -12.28
N THR A 45 12.02 -1.43 -12.61
CA THR A 45 12.80 -0.34 -12.02
C THR A 45 12.16 1.01 -12.32
N ALA A 46 11.78 1.26 -13.56
CA ALA A 46 11.08 2.49 -13.96
C ALA A 46 9.75 2.64 -13.20
N SER A 47 8.96 1.58 -13.15
CA SER A 47 7.69 1.56 -12.42
C SER A 47 7.84 1.83 -10.92
N LEU A 48 8.88 1.27 -10.29
CA LEU A 48 9.17 1.51 -8.87
C LEU A 48 9.71 2.93 -8.64
N ALA A 49 10.54 3.47 -9.55
CA ALA A 49 11.04 4.84 -9.46
C ALA A 49 9.90 5.88 -9.54
N ILE A 50 8.93 5.67 -10.45
CA ILE A 50 7.73 6.52 -10.54
C ILE A 50 6.94 6.46 -9.23
N ALA A 51 6.67 5.26 -8.73
CA ALA A 51 5.94 5.10 -7.47
C ALA A 51 6.68 5.71 -6.26
N ALA A 52 8.01 5.58 -6.21
CA ALA A 52 8.82 6.15 -5.14
C ALA A 52 8.75 7.70 -5.14
N ASN A 53 8.72 8.33 -6.32
CA ASN A 53 8.55 9.79 -6.42
C ASN A 53 7.15 10.23 -5.97
N GLU A 54 6.10 9.50 -6.36
CA GLU A 54 4.73 9.77 -5.89
C GLU A 54 4.65 9.61 -4.36
N GLN A 55 5.17 8.53 -3.81
CA GLN A 55 5.19 8.28 -2.36
C GLN A 55 5.99 9.33 -1.59
N LYS A 56 7.10 9.82 -2.16
CA LYS A 56 7.87 10.90 -1.55
C LYS A 56 7.05 12.18 -1.41
N ALA A 57 6.24 12.50 -2.41
CA ALA A 57 5.35 13.66 -2.35
C ALA A 57 4.26 13.48 -1.27
N GLU A 58 3.69 12.28 -1.15
CA GLU A 58 2.70 11.97 -0.12
C GLU A 58 3.30 11.99 1.29
N LEU A 59 4.50 11.45 1.46
CA LEU A 59 5.19 11.39 2.75
C LEU A 59 5.57 12.76 3.32
N ALA A 60 5.51 13.83 2.54
CA ALA A 60 5.67 15.20 3.03
C ALA A 60 4.60 15.58 4.06
N ALA A 61 3.43 14.96 4.04
CA ALA A 61 2.41 15.12 5.08
C ALA A 61 2.94 14.84 6.49
N ILE A 62 3.86 13.88 6.62
CA ILE A 62 4.40 13.44 7.92
C ILE A 62 5.21 14.57 8.59
N ASP A 63 5.78 15.50 7.83
CA ASP A 63 6.54 16.61 8.37
C ASP A 63 5.67 17.59 9.19
N HIS A 64 4.35 17.53 8.98
CA HIS A 64 3.35 18.30 9.72
C HIS A 64 2.76 17.56 10.92
N ILE A 65 3.22 16.36 11.21
CA ILE A 65 2.76 15.51 12.32
C ILE A 65 3.79 15.59 13.44
N PRO A 66 3.40 15.95 14.68
CA PRO A 66 4.31 15.95 15.84
C PRO A 66 4.73 14.53 16.23
N MET A 67 5.81 14.45 17.00
CA MET A 67 6.25 13.18 17.60
C MET A 67 5.18 12.62 18.54
N GLY A 68 5.01 11.32 18.51
CA GLY A 68 4.06 10.58 19.35
C GLY A 68 2.58 10.73 18.96
N ALA A 69 2.26 11.42 17.85
CA ALA A 69 0.89 11.66 17.44
C ALA A 69 0.18 10.37 17.00
N ARG A 70 -1.13 10.33 17.23
CA ARG A 70 -2.02 9.24 16.82
C ARG A 70 -2.69 9.60 15.49
N VAL A 71 -2.37 8.87 14.45
CA VAL A 71 -2.84 9.14 13.10
C VAL A 71 -3.75 8.02 12.63
N ALA A 72 -5.00 8.35 12.37
CA ALA A 72 -5.86 7.52 11.52
C ALA A 72 -5.61 7.92 10.07
N TRP A 73 -5.31 6.95 9.23
CA TRP A 73 -5.21 7.22 7.82
C TRP A 73 -6.02 6.23 7.01
N VAL A 74 -6.46 6.64 5.84
CA VAL A 74 -7.21 5.82 4.90
C VAL A 74 -6.73 6.07 3.48
N THR A 75 -6.74 5.02 2.68
CA THR A 75 -6.33 5.06 1.26
C THR A 75 -7.26 4.21 0.41
N ASP A 76 -7.28 4.49 -0.90
CA ASP A 76 -7.90 3.62 -1.90
C ASP A 76 -6.87 2.61 -2.42
N GLU A 77 -7.13 1.33 -2.29
CA GLU A 77 -6.31 0.28 -2.93
C GLU A 77 -6.52 0.16 -4.44
N GLY A 78 -7.47 0.88 -4.99
CA GLY A 78 -7.68 0.94 -6.43
C GLY A 78 -8.16 -0.36 -7.08
N GLU A 79 -8.70 -1.31 -6.29
CA GLU A 79 -9.21 -2.59 -6.80
C GLU A 79 -10.49 -2.42 -7.64
N CYS A 80 -11.15 -1.27 -7.54
CA CYS A 80 -12.40 -1.02 -8.23
C CYS A 80 -12.19 -0.70 -9.70
N GLY A 81 -12.49 -1.65 -10.56
CA GLY A 81 -12.42 -1.49 -12.01
C GLY A 81 -11.03 -1.57 -12.62
N ARG A 82 -10.00 -1.90 -11.85
CA ARG A 82 -8.63 -2.06 -12.33
C ARG A 82 -8.23 -3.52 -12.34
N VAL A 83 -7.92 -4.06 -13.52
CA VAL A 83 -7.45 -5.45 -13.69
C VAL A 83 -6.06 -5.68 -13.07
N TRP A 84 -5.25 -4.62 -12.95
CA TRP A 84 -3.86 -4.65 -12.47
C TRP A 84 -3.60 -3.56 -11.43
N ALA A 85 -4.44 -3.50 -10.40
CA ALA A 85 -4.17 -2.63 -9.27
C ALA A 85 -2.98 -3.16 -8.47
N LEU A 86 -1.96 -2.31 -8.31
CA LEU A 86 -0.86 -2.58 -7.39
C LEU A 86 -1.07 -1.71 -6.15
N PRO A 87 -1.38 -2.30 -4.98
CA PRO A 87 -1.62 -1.55 -3.75
C PRO A 87 -0.31 -1.03 -3.17
N ARG A 88 0.27 0.00 -3.80
CA ARG A 88 1.58 0.55 -3.42
C ARG A 88 1.52 1.49 -2.22
N ASN A 89 0.34 1.98 -1.89
CA ASN A 89 0.15 2.94 -0.80
C ASN A 89 -0.42 2.30 0.47
N SER A 90 -0.79 1.02 0.43
CA SER A 90 -1.52 0.33 1.52
C SER A 90 -0.82 0.33 2.88
N HIS A 91 0.49 0.58 2.91
CA HIS A 91 1.28 0.65 4.14
C HIS A 91 2.10 1.94 4.28
N LEU A 92 1.79 2.96 3.48
CA LEU A 92 2.55 4.21 3.50
C LEU A 92 2.37 4.96 4.83
N GLY A 93 1.19 4.87 5.44
CA GLY A 93 0.90 5.46 6.74
C GLY A 93 1.71 4.89 7.91
N ALA A 94 2.25 3.66 7.78
CA ALA A 94 3.18 3.09 8.76
C ALA A 94 4.45 3.94 8.95
N MET A 95 4.80 4.78 7.97
CA MET A 95 5.93 5.71 8.09
C MET A 95 5.74 6.76 9.19
N VAL A 96 4.53 6.98 9.68
CA VAL A 96 4.26 7.77 10.90
C VAL A 96 4.93 7.13 12.11
N ILE A 97 4.87 5.81 12.24
CA ILE A 97 5.51 5.07 13.33
C ILE A 97 7.02 5.27 13.27
N VAL A 98 7.60 5.10 12.06
CA VAL A 98 9.06 5.15 11.86
C VAL A 98 9.62 6.57 12.04
N ARG A 99 8.90 7.59 11.54
CA ARG A 99 9.41 8.96 11.48
C ARG A 99 8.95 9.84 12.64
N ARG A 100 7.86 9.48 13.31
CA ARG A 100 7.24 10.29 14.37
C ARG A 100 7.02 9.53 15.67
N GLU A 101 7.43 8.26 15.75
CA GLU A 101 7.20 7.41 16.94
C GLU A 101 5.72 7.41 17.37
N GLY A 102 4.84 7.61 16.38
CA GLY A 102 3.41 7.78 16.58
C GLY A 102 2.62 6.47 16.42
N PHE A 103 1.33 6.55 16.59
CA PHE A 103 0.42 5.46 16.28
C PHE A 103 -0.12 5.60 14.85
N SER A 104 -0.22 4.46 14.15
CA SER A 104 -0.85 4.35 12.83
C SER A 104 -1.73 3.11 12.78
N ASN A 105 -2.86 3.19 12.12
CA ASN A 105 -3.89 2.14 12.07
C ASN A 105 -3.64 1.04 11.03
N ASP A 106 -2.47 0.95 10.44
CA ASP A 106 -2.12 -0.08 9.44
C ASP A 106 -1.18 -1.17 9.99
N GLN A 107 -1.11 -1.34 11.28
CA GLN A 107 -0.30 -2.36 11.89
C GLN A 107 -0.95 -3.72 11.73
N TRP A 108 -0.26 -4.62 11.06
CA TRP A 108 -0.77 -5.96 10.81
C TRP A 108 -0.63 -6.85 12.04
N VAL A 109 -1.75 -7.15 12.66
CA VAL A 109 -1.84 -8.08 13.79
C VAL A 109 -2.57 -9.33 13.33
N MET A 110 -1.89 -10.46 13.45
CA MET A 110 -2.51 -11.78 13.25
C MET A 110 -2.24 -12.62 14.50
N GLU A 111 -3.30 -12.91 15.23
CA GLU A 111 -3.22 -13.70 16.44
C GLU A 111 -2.58 -15.07 16.16
N GLY A 112 -1.55 -15.41 16.93
CA GLY A 112 -0.79 -16.65 16.77
C GLY A 112 0.22 -16.67 15.61
N LEU A 113 0.31 -15.63 14.77
CA LEU A 113 1.24 -15.56 13.64
C LEU A 113 2.35 -14.53 13.79
N ASN A 114 2.12 -13.46 14.53
CA ASN A 114 3.14 -12.47 14.84
C ASN A 114 3.15 -12.13 16.34
N LEU A 115 4.24 -11.53 16.78
CA LEU A 115 4.43 -11.15 18.20
C LEU A 115 3.92 -9.74 18.52
N LEU A 116 3.28 -9.07 17.55
CA LEU A 116 2.77 -7.72 17.73
C LEU A 116 1.46 -7.75 18.51
N ASP A 117 1.45 -7.10 19.66
CA ASP A 117 0.25 -6.80 20.43
C ASP A 117 -0.02 -5.30 20.45
N LEU A 118 -1.15 -4.90 19.89
CA LEU A 118 -1.58 -3.51 19.82
C LEU A 118 -2.39 -3.15 21.06
N LYS A 119 -1.77 -2.40 21.95
CA LYS A 119 -2.38 -1.99 23.24
C LYS A 119 -3.37 -0.84 23.09
N TYR A 120 -3.41 -0.16 21.94
CA TYR A 120 -4.31 0.99 21.73
C TYR A 120 -5.72 0.55 21.35
N HIS A 121 -6.45 0.00 22.33
CA HIS A 121 -7.80 -0.52 22.15
C HIS A 121 -8.85 0.56 21.86
N GLN A 122 -8.61 1.80 22.32
CA GLN A 122 -9.47 2.96 22.14
C GLN A 122 -9.68 3.33 20.65
N ALA A 123 -8.73 2.98 19.79
CA ALA A 123 -8.88 3.14 18.33
C ALA A 123 -10.03 2.28 17.75
N GLY A 124 -10.58 1.35 18.51
CA GLY A 124 -11.71 0.53 18.10
C GLY A 124 -11.42 -0.26 16.83
N LYS A 125 -12.27 -0.09 15.83
CA LYS A 125 -12.10 -0.74 14.53
C LYS A 125 -10.93 -0.18 13.70
N PHE A 126 -10.44 1.03 14.04
CA PHE A 126 -9.27 1.65 13.42
C PHE A 126 -7.97 1.33 14.16
N ARG A 127 -7.90 0.18 14.83
CA ARG A 127 -6.71 -0.22 15.57
C ARG A 127 -5.64 -0.86 14.71
N ALA A 128 -6.03 -1.59 13.65
CA ALA A 128 -5.13 -2.44 12.90
C ALA A 128 -5.53 -2.56 11.43
N ASP A 129 -4.62 -3.07 10.61
CA ASP A 129 -4.88 -3.48 9.24
C ASP A 129 -6.05 -4.51 9.19
N PRO A 130 -6.98 -4.40 8.23
CA PRO A 130 -7.03 -3.51 7.06
C PRO A 130 -7.92 -2.25 7.24
N SER A 131 -7.92 -1.64 8.40
CA SER A 131 -8.82 -0.50 8.67
C SER A 131 -8.53 0.75 7.84
N GLN A 132 -7.30 0.88 7.32
CA GLN A 132 -6.90 1.96 6.44
C GLN A 132 -7.38 1.79 5.00
N ILE A 133 -7.76 0.56 4.61
CA ILE A 133 -8.17 0.28 3.24
C ILE A 133 -9.62 0.69 3.04
N THR A 134 -9.84 1.65 2.15
CA THR A 134 -11.17 2.12 1.80
C THR A 134 -11.44 1.98 0.31
N ARG A 135 -12.70 2.04 -0.07
CA ARG A 135 -13.18 1.95 -1.44
C ARG A 135 -14.39 2.85 -1.64
N PRO A 136 -14.68 3.26 -2.90
CA PRO A 136 -15.87 4.05 -3.19
C PRO A 136 -17.15 3.23 -3.00
N ASP A 137 -18.26 3.90 -2.75
CA ASP A 137 -19.57 3.26 -2.69
C ASP A 137 -19.90 2.56 -4.02
N GLY A 138 -20.58 1.41 -3.89
CA GLY A 138 -20.96 0.59 -5.06
C GLY A 138 -19.84 -0.32 -5.62
N CYS A 139 -18.62 -0.18 -5.14
CA CYS A 139 -17.53 -1.06 -5.54
C CYS A 139 -17.67 -2.45 -4.94
N ARG A 140 -17.67 -3.49 -5.78
CA ARG A 140 -17.61 -4.89 -5.35
C ARG A 140 -16.16 -5.34 -5.30
N GLY A 141 -15.60 -5.50 -4.11
CA GLY A 141 -14.22 -5.97 -3.91
C GLY A 141 -14.12 -6.80 -2.62
N ARG A 142 -12.99 -7.48 -2.44
CA ARG A 142 -12.67 -8.21 -1.21
C ARG A 142 -11.89 -7.27 -0.29
N GLY A 143 -12.32 -7.19 0.97
CA GLY A 143 -11.66 -6.38 2.00
C GLY A 143 -11.98 -4.89 1.91
N GLY A 144 -11.49 -4.13 2.88
CA GLY A 144 -11.68 -2.70 3.00
C GLY A 144 -13.12 -2.28 3.33
N TRP A 145 -13.27 -1.00 3.59
CA TRP A 145 -14.56 -0.42 3.95
C TRP A 145 -15.01 0.55 2.86
N PHE A 146 -16.32 0.77 2.75
CA PHE A 146 -16.81 1.93 2.00
C PHE A 146 -16.43 3.20 2.75
N ILE A 147 -15.74 4.13 2.10
CA ILE A 147 -15.19 5.33 2.76
C ILE A 147 -16.28 6.15 3.46
N ASN A 148 -17.45 6.31 2.84
CA ASN A 148 -18.56 7.04 3.42
C ASN A 148 -19.19 6.35 4.65
N ARG A 149 -18.89 5.07 4.87
CA ARG A 149 -19.27 4.33 6.09
C ARG A 149 -18.13 4.26 7.10
N ALA A 150 -16.89 4.30 6.65
CA ALA A 150 -15.71 4.25 7.50
C ALA A 150 -15.51 5.56 8.27
N LEU A 151 -15.50 6.69 7.58
CA LEU A 151 -15.24 8.00 8.18
C LEU A 151 -16.16 8.38 9.34
N PRO A 152 -17.50 8.13 9.30
CA PRO A 152 -18.37 8.36 10.46
C PRO A 152 -18.10 7.47 11.66
N GLN A 153 -17.45 6.31 11.47
CA GLN A 153 -17.13 5.37 12.54
C GLN A 153 -15.75 5.62 13.16
N LEU A 154 -14.99 6.59 12.64
CA LEU A 154 -13.73 6.98 13.21
C LEU A 154 -13.94 7.61 14.60
N PRO A 155 -13.32 7.06 15.67
CA PRO A 155 -13.37 7.68 17.00
C PRO A 155 -12.42 8.88 17.02
N ARG A 156 -12.94 10.04 16.59
CA ARG A 156 -12.14 11.27 16.36
C ARG A 156 -11.44 11.77 17.61
N ASP A 157 -12.02 11.57 18.77
CA ASP A 157 -11.48 11.89 20.09
C ASP A 157 -10.25 11.03 20.46
N GLN A 158 -10.06 9.91 19.74
CA GLN A 158 -8.95 8.99 19.98
C GLN A 158 -7.77 9.20 19.03
N PHE A 159 -7.89 10.08 18.04
CA PHE A 159 -6.83 10.38 17.09
C PHE A 159 -6.55 11.88 17.07
N ASP A 160 -5.30 12.24 16.81
CA ASP A 160 -4.89 13.64 16.70
C ASP A 160 -5.00 14.14 15.25
N TYR A 161 -4.82 13.21 14.29
CA TYR A 161 -4.84 13.50 12.85
C TYR A 161 -5.64 12.46 12.07
N LEU A 162 -6.28 12.92 10.99
CA LEU A 162 -6.84 12.10 9.93
C LEU A 162 -6.08 12.39 8.63
N TRP A 163 -5.41 11.38 8.09
CA TRP A 163 -4.73 11.49 6.81
C TRP A 163 -5.48 10.73 5.73
N LEU A 164 -6.07 11.47 4.79
CA LEU A 164 -6.71 10.95 3.60
C LEU A 164 -5.65 10.87 2.49
N LEU A 165 -5.09 9.68 2.29
CA LEU A 165 -4.04 9.39 1.32
C LEU A 165 -4.66 8.89 0.02
N ASN A 166 -4.72 9.74 -1.01
CA ASN A 166 -5.34 9.40 -2.28
C ASN A 166 -6.69 8.66 -2.07
N PRO A 167 -7.62 9.25 -1.30
CA PRO A 167 -8.88 8.58 -0.96
C PRO A 167 -9.74 8.36 -2.20
N PRO A 168 -10.61 7.35 -2.21
CA PRO A 168 -11.64 7.25 -3.22
C PRO A 168 -12.63 8.43 -3.09
N PRO A 169 -13.46 8.69 -4.10
CA PRO A 169 -14.51 9.71 -4.00
C PRO A 169 -15.38 9.50 -2.77
N PHE A 170 -15.58 10.55 -1.98
CA PHE A 170 -16.36 10.51 -0.73
C PHE A 170 -17.15 11.80 -0.50
N ASP A 171 -18.09 11.76 0.43
CA ASP A 171 -18.87 12.92 0.84
C ASP A 171 -18.02 13.88 1.69
N HIS A 172 -17.67 15.04 1.14
CA HIS A 172 -16.84 16.04 1.81
C HIS A 172 -17.44 16.59 3.10
N ARG A 173 -18.76 16.48 3.31
CA ARG A 173 -19.41 16.83 4.58
C ARG A 173 -18.88 16.02 5.75
N LEU A 174 -18.35 14.82 5.49
CA LEU A 174 -17.76 13.95 6.52
C LEU A 174 -16.48 14.49 7.13
N VAL A 175 -15.85 15.45 6.50
CA VAL A 175 -14.64 16.13 7.00
C VAL A 175 -14.86 17.63 7.23
N GLU A 176 -16.11 18.08 7.15
CA GLU A 176 -16.48 19.45 7.45
C GLU A 176 -16.16 19.81 8.90
N GLY A 177 -15.61 21.00 9.13
CA GLY A 177 -15.16 21.46 10.44
C GLY A 177 -13.76 20.95 10.84
N LEU A 178 -13.13 20.03 10.10
CA LEU A 178 -11.75 19.63 10.36
C LEU A 178 -10.76 20.67 9.80
N THR A 179 -9.65 20.86 10.49
CA THR A 179 -8.62 21.80 10.08
C THR A 179 -7.59 21.13 9.17
N PRO A 180 -7.51 21.47 7.87
CA PRO A 180 -6.46 20.94 7.02
C PRO A 180 -5.12 21.58 7.39
N VAL A 181 -4.11 20.75 7.66
CA VAL A 181 -2.75 21.20 8.02
C VAL A 181 -1.75 20.97 6.90
N TRP A 182 -2.08 20.08 5.97
CA TRP A 182 -1.31 19.85 4.76
C TRP A 182 -2.22 19.26 3.67
N ARG A 183 -1.92 19.57 2.41
CA ARG A 183 -2.59 18.98 1.24
C ARG A 183 -1.70 19.03 0.01
N ASN A 184 -1.90 18.05 -0.87
CA ASN A 184 -1.46 18.10 -2.27
C ASN A 184 -2.65 17.84 -3.21
N ASP A 185 -2.38 17.50 -4.47
CA ASP A 185 -3.41 17.25 -5.48
C ASP A 185 -4.28 16.02 -5.18
N ARG A 186 -3.78 15.07 -4.37
CA ARG A 186 -4.42 13.76 -4.14
C ARG A 186 -4.74 13.47 -2.69
N SER A 187 -4.13 14.16 -1.75
CA SER A 187 -4.15 13.79 -0.34
C SER A 187 -4.29 14.99 0.56
N ILE A 188 -4.89 14.79 1.72
CA ILE A 188 -5.10 15.83 2.73
C ILE A 188 -4.84 15.26 4.11
N LEU A 189 -4.11 16.00 4.92
CA LEU A 189 -3.94 15.76 6.35
C LEU A 189 -4.77 16.77 7.13
N TYR A 190 -5.69 16.26 7.94
CA TYR A 190 -6.51 17.06 8.85
C TYR A 190 -6.04 16.89 10.29
N ARG A 191 -6.07 17.97 11.05
CA ARG A 191 -6.01 17.93 12.51
C ARG A 191 -7.44 17.77 13.05
N LEU A 192 -7.61 16.88 14.02
CA LEU A 192 -8.92 16.54 14.59
C LEU A 192 -9.28 17.39 15.81
N HIS A 193 -8.29 17.97 16.53
CA HIS A 193 -8.45 18.84 17.70
C HIS A 193 -7.55 20.06 17.62
#